data_526d0122fd15d0b63450c0c2bb938108
#
_entry.id   526d0122fd15d0b63450c0c2bb938108
#
_cell.length_a   1.000
_cell.length_b   1.000
_cell.length_c   1.000
_cell.angle_alpha   90.00
_cell.angle_beta   90.00
_cell.angle_gamma   90.00
#
_symmetry.space_group_name_H-M   'P 1'
#
loop_
_entity.id
_entity.type
_entity.pdbx_description
1 polymer ?
#
loop_
_entity_poly.entity_id
_entity_poly.type
_entity_poly.pdbx_seq_one_letter_code
_entity_poly.pdbx_strand_id
1 'polypeptide(L)'
;MGINPKFDDLPDPKEPACQLMAAQLEAHMMEFNPVQLKALEDSGQLQDFLEERASQARLIYLQCRKAGMSPLQAGEVADKDLYPEPEICEEDKEPEW
;
A
#
# COMPACT_ATOMS: atom_id res chain seq x y z
N MET A 1 4.90 -26.14 -13.12
CA MET A 1 4.18 -25.57 -12.70
C MET A 1 4.42 -24.24 -12.95
N GLY A 2 5.11 -23.68 -13.25
CA GLY A 2 5.32 -22.39 -13.62
C GLY A 2 4.41 -21.39 -13.04
N ILE A 3 3.81 -21.73 -11.99
CA ILE A 3 2.92 -20.82 -11.41
C ILE A 3 3.64 -19.77 -10.70
N ASN A 4 3.24 -18.55 -10.87
CA ASN A 4 3.83 -17.47 -10.16
C ASN A 4 3.18 -17.41 -8.79
N PRO A 5 3.87 -17.79 -7.76
CA PRO A 5 3.26 -17.85 -6.44
C PRO A 5 2.75 -16.52 -5.99
N LYS A 6 3.33 -15.42 -6.47
CA LYS A 6 2.85 -14.18 -6.05
C LYS A 6 1.47 -13.93 -6.49
N PHE A 7 1.11 -14.28 -7.69
CA PHE A 7 -0.23 -14.09 -8.12
C PHE A 7 -1.19 -14.96 -7.38
N ASP A 8 -0.86 -16.18 -7.13
CA ASP A 8 -1.75 -17.09 -6.47
C ASP A 8 -1.96 -16.70 -5.03
N ASP A 9 -0.97 -16.09 -4.41
CA ASP A 9 -1.07 -15.76 -3.02
C ASP A 9 -1.70 -14.42 -2.75
N LEU A 10 -1.86 -13.59 -3.74
CA LEU A 10 -2.40 -12.26 -3.48
C LEU A 10 -3.89 -12.33 -3.15
N PRO A 11 -4.33 -11.63 -2.12
CA PRO A 11 -5.75 -11.60 -1.81
C PRO A 11 -6.53 -10.89 -2.89
N ASP A 12 -7.82 -11.16 -2.91
CA ASP A 12 -8.70 -10.56 -3.87
C ASP A 12 -8.76 -9.05 -3.60
N PRO A 13 -8.46 -8.21 -4.57
CA PRO A 13 -8.50 -6.76 -4.33
C PRO A 13 -9.89 -6.25 -4.01
N LYS A 14 -10.92 -7.06 -4.23
CA LYS A 14 -12.26 -6.64 -3.90
C LYS A 14 -12.68 -7.01 -2.49
N GLU A 15 -11.81 -7.68 -1.74
CA GLU A 15 -12.11 -7.95 -0.37
C GLU A 15 -12.29 -6.67 0.39
N PRO A 16 -13.19 -6.62 1.36
CA PRO A 16 -13.40 -5.40 2.13
C PRO A 16 -12.13 -4.86 2.78
N ALA A 17 -11.26 -5.75 3.25
CA ALA A 17 -10.02 -5.30 3.86
C ALA A 17 -9.12 -4.63 2.82
N CYS A 18 -9.06 -5.17 1.62
CA CYS A 18 -8.26 -4.57 0.57
C CYS A 18 -8.86 -3.26 0.12
N GLN A 19 -10.17 -3.17 0.05
CA GLN A 19 -10.81 -1.92 -0.33
C GLN A 19 -10.55 -0.84 0.70
N LEU A 20 -10.55 -1.20 1.97
CA LEU A 20 -10.25 -0.24 3.00
C LEU A 20 -8.81 0.23 2.88
N MET A 21 -7.88 -0.67 2.63
CA MET A 21 -6.49 -0.30 2.46
C MET A 21 -6.30 0.58 1.24
N ALA A 22 -7.02 0.30 0.18
CA ALA A 22 -6.93 1.13 -1.02
C ALA A 22 -7.44 2.53 -0.74
N ALA A 23 -8.53 2.66 0.01
CA ALA A 23 -9.06 3.96 0.37
C ALA A 23 -8.08 4.72 1.26
N GLN A 24 -7.44 4.03 2.18
CA GLN A 24 -6.46 4.66 3.04
C GLN A 24 -5.26 5.12 2.22
N LEU A 25 -4.84 4.33 1.26
CA LEU A 25 -3.73 4.70 0.40
C LEU A 25 -4.07 5.93 -0.42
N GLU A 26 -5.26 5.97 -0.96
CA GLU A 26 -5.67 7.11 -1.76
C GLU A 26 -5.67 8.38 -0.91
N ALA A 27 -6.21 8.32 0.29
CA ALA A 27 -6.24 9.46 1.17
C ALA A 27 -4.82 9.90 1.54
N HIS A 28 -3.94 8.94 1.78
CA HIS A 28 -2.56 9.25 2.10
C HIS A 28 -1.87 9.96 0.92
N MET A 29 -2.11 9.48 -0.28
CA MET A 29 -1.49 10.09 -1.45
C MET A 29 -2.04 11.48 -1.72
N MET A 30 -3.29 11.71 -1.40
CA MET A 30 -3.84 13.05 -1.57
C MET A 30 -3.11 14.03 -0.69
N GLU A 31 -2.62 13.58 0.43
CA GLU A 31 -1.92 14.47 1.33
C GLU A 31 -0.42 14.54 1.05
N PHE A 32 0.21 13.43 0.74
CA PHE A 32 1.66 13.38 0.61
C PHE A 32 2.17 13.17 -0.80
N ASN A 33 1.35 12.67 -1.69
CA ASN A 33 1.79 12.37 -3.06
C ASN A 33 0.79 12.89 -4.08
N PRO A 34 0.43 14.16 -4.03
CA PRO A 34 -0.63 14.66 -4.92
C PRO A 34 -0.27 14.60 -6.39
N VAL A 35 0.99 14.80 -6.72
CA VAL A 35 1.38 14.78 -8.13
C VAL A 35 1.28 13.37 -8.69
N GLN A 36 1.75 12.40 -7.92
CA GLN A 36 1.68 11.02 -8.36
C GLN A 36 0.23 10.58 -8.48
N LEU A 37 -0.61 10.99 -7.53
CA LEU A 37 -2.01 10.63 -7.56
C LEU A 37 -2.67 11.18 -8.81
N LYS A 38 -2.41 12.44 -9.12
CA LYS A 38 -3.00 13.06 -10.27
C LYS A 38 -2.53 12.40 -11.56
N ALA A 39 -1.25 12.05 -11.63
CA ALA A 39 -0.73 11.39 -12.82
C ALA A 39 -1.41 10.03 -13.03
N LEU A 40 -1.67 9.31 -11.95
CA LEU A 40 -2.36 8.03 -12.05
C LEU A 40 -3.81 8.23 -12.49
N GLU A 41 -4.46 9.27 -11.97
CA GLU A 41 -5.81 9.55 -12.37
C GLU A 41 -5.86 9.91 -13.84
N ASP A 42 -4.96 10.75 -14.29
CA ASP A 42 -4.97 11.19 -15.67
C ASP A 42 -4.69 10.05 -16.65
N SER A 43 -3.88 9.09 -16.22
CA SER A 43 -3.56 7.96 -17.09
C SER A 43 -4.61 6.86 -17.01
N GLY A 44 -5.55 6.98 -16.08
CA GLY A 44 -6.57 5.95 -15.92
C GLY A 44 -6.09 4.72 -15.18
N GLN A 45 -4.94 4.79 -14.52
CA GLN A 45 -4.38 3.64 -13.83
C GLN A 45 -4.53 3.71 -12.32
N LEU A 46 -5.21 4.72 -11.80
CA LEU A 46 -5.29 4.90 -10.36
C LEU A 46 -5.94 3.71 -9.67
N GLN A 47 -7.05 3.23 -10.21
CA GLN A 47 -7.75 2.12 -9.58
C GLN A 47 -6.89 0.87 -9.54
N ASP A 48 -6.22 0.56 -10.65
CA ASP A 48 -5.36 -0.61 -10.70
C ASP A 48 -4.20 -0.47 -9.73
N PHE A 49 -3.63 0.71 -9.63
CA PHE A 49 -2.53 0.96 -8.72
C PHE A 49 -2.98 0.74 -7.27
N LEU A 50 -4.12 1.30 -6.91
CA LEU A 50 -4.60 1.18 -5.54
C LEU A 50 -4.92 -0.28 -5.20
N GLU A 51 -5.53 -0.99 -6.12
CA GLU A 51 -5.89 -2.38 -5.87
C GLU A 51 -4.66 -3.26 -5.74
N GLU A 52 -3.69 -3.02 -6.57
CA GLU A 52 -2.48 -3.83 -6.53
C GLU A 52 -1.72 -3.60 -5.24
N ARG A 53 -1.57 -2.36 -4.83
CA ARG A 53 -0.85 -2.05 -3.61
C ARG A 53 -1.61 -2.59 -2.40
N ALA A 54 -2.92 -2.48 -2.40
CA ALA A 54 -3.70 -2.97 -1.29
C ALA A 54 -3.60 -4.49 -1.17
N SER A 55 -3.63 -5.20 -2.29
CA SER A 55 -3.51 -6.65 -2.27
C SER A 55 -2.14 -7.07 -1.75
N GLN A 56 -1.10 -6.39 -2.15
CA GLN A 56 0.23 -6.71 -1.68
C GLN A 56 0.37 -6.45 -0.19
N ALA A 57 -0.16 -5.34 0.28
CA ALA A 57 -0.08 -5.03 1.69
C ALA A 57 -0.87 -6.02 2.52
N ARG A 58 -2.03 -6.44 2.00
CA ARG A 58 -2.84 -7.42 2.71
C ARG A 58 -2.10 -8.76 2.81
N LEU A 59 -1.43 -9.15 1.74
CA LEU A 59 -0.65 -10.37 1.75
C LEU A 59 0.46 -10.29 2.81
N ILE A 60 1.15 -9.16 2.88
CA ILE A 60 2.21 -8.98 3.86
C ILE A 60 1.64 -9.07 5.26
N TYR A 61 0.47 -8.46 5.48
CA TYR A 61 -0.17 -8.51 6.78
C TYR A 61 -0.45 -9.96 7.17
N LEU A 62 -1.03 -10.74 6.23
CA LEU A 62 -1.37 -12.11 6.53
C LEU A 62 -0.13 -12.97 6.77
N GLN A 63 0.93 -12.72 6.03
CA GLN A 63 2.16 -13.46 6.23
C GLN A 63 2.79 -13.14 7.58
N CYS A 64 2.74 -11.90 8.00
CA CYS A 64 3.26 -11.50 9.29
C CYS A 64 2.45 -12.13 10.41
N ARG A 65 1.13 -12.18 10.26
CA ARG A 65 0.31 -12.83 11.25
C ARG A 65 0.63 -14.32 11.35
N LYS A 66 0.87 -14.94 10.21
CA LYS A 66 1.18 -16.33 10.19
C LYS A 66 2.54 -16.58 10.85
N ALA A 67 3.43 -15.64 10.80
CA ALA A 67 4.74 -15.76 11.42
C ALA A 67 4.69 -15.46 12.91
N GLY A 68 3.54 -15.13 13.45
CA GLY A 68 3.40 -14.90 14.87
C GLY A 68 3.38 -13.46 15.31
N MET A 69 3.38 -12.53 14.39
CA MET A 69 3.33 -11.13 14.79
C MET A 69 1.95 -10.74 15.24
N SER A 70 1.89 -9.77 16.15
CA SER A 70 0.60 -9.29 16.61
C SER A 70 -0.08 -8.51 15.50
N PRO A 71 -1.38 -8.31 15.57
CA PRO A 71 -2.07 -7.53 14.54
C PRO A 71 -1.49 -6.14 14.37
N LEU A 72 -1.07 -5.52 15.47
CA LEU A 72 -0.52 -4.19 15.39
C LEU A 72 0.81 -4.20 14.64
N GLN A 73 1.69 -5.14 14.97
CA GLN A 73 2.96 -5.23 14.29
C GLN A 73 2.80 -5.58 12.82
N ALA A 74 1.91 -6.53 12.53
CA ALA A 74 1.67 -6.92 11.15
C ALA A 74 1.13 -5.74 10.35
N GLY A 75 0.25 -4.95 10.97
CA GLY A 75 -0.29 -3.78 10.31
C GLY A 75 0.77 -2.74 10.01
N GLU A 76 1.72 -2.57 10.92
CA GLU A 76 2.78 -1.59 10.70
C GLU A 76 3.66 -2.01 9.54
N VAL A 77 3.99 -3.28 9.44
CA VAL A 77 4.81 -3.76 8.34
C VAL A 77 4.07 -3.60 7.02
N ALA A 78 2.78 -3.94 7.01
CA ALA A 78 1.99 -3.84 5.79
C ALA A 78 1.84 -2.39 5.36
N ASP A 79 1.68 -1.48 6.33
CA ASP A 79 1.52 -0.07 5.99
C ASP A 79 2.77 0.49 5.34
N LYS A 80 3.93 0.05 5.78
CA LYS A 80 5.15 0.53 5.17
C LYS A 80 5.24 0.13 3.71
N ASP A 81 4.69 -1.01 3.36
CA ASP A 81 4.72 -1.43 1.98
C ASP A 81 3.57 -0.80 1.20
N LEU A 82 2.48 -0.49 1.87
CA LEU A 82 1.32 0.08 1.20
C LEU A 82 1.58 1.49 0.72
N TYR A 83 2.19 2.31 1.56
CA TYR A 83 2.34 3.72 1.24
C TYR A 83 3.65 3.98 0.51
N PRO A 84 3.59 4.72 -0.60
CA PRO A 84 4.82 5.07 -1.31
C PRO A 84 5.56 6.16 -0.56
N GLU A 85 6.78 6.41 -0.98
CA GLU A 85 7.55 7.47 -0.36
C GLU A 85 6.88 8.79 -0.64
N PRO A 86 6.77 9.67 0.35
CA PRO A 86 6.10 10.93 0.12
C PRO A 86 6.88 11.85 -0.79
N GLU A 87 6.17 12.56 -1.62
CA GLU A 87 6.82 13.53 -2.47
C GLU A 87 7.28 14.69 -1.63
N ILE A 88 6.51 15.04 -0.61
CA ILE A 88 6.89 16.09 0.28
C ILE A 88 7.69 15.46 1.37
N CYS A 89 8.97 15.69 1.36
CA CYS A 89 9.83 15.04 2.29
C CYS A 89 10.00 15.85 3.50
N GLU A 90 9.54 15.40 4.58
CA GLU A 90 9.66 16.14 5.79
C GLU A 90 11.06 16.25 6.22
N GLU A 91 11.87 15.31 5.94
CA GLU A 91 13.21 15.39 6.34
C GLU A 91 13.92 16.49 5.71
N ASP A 92 13.49 16.91 4.56
CA ASP A 92 14.15 17.96 3.93
C ASP A 92 14.08 19.21 4.73
N LYS A 93 13.13 19.38 5.54
CA LYS A 93 13.03 20.52 6.32
C LYS A 93 13.64 20.33 7.56
N GLU A 94 14.19 19.32 7.88
CA GLU A 94 14.73 19.13 9.09
C GLU A 94 15.79 20.01 9.29
N PRO A 95 15.86 20.70 10.14
CA PRO A 95 16.84 21.61 10.42
C PRO A 95 18.02 20.89 10.76
N GLU A 96 18.93 21.33 10.45
CA GLU A 96 19.90 20.66 10.70
C GLU A 96 20.38 21.08 11.80
N TRP A 97 20.25 21.05 12.69
CA TRP A 97 20.79 21.41 13.86
C TRP A 97 22.24 21.20 13.85
#